data_478daa28df2fe8c1a8ff9f001eec1ce4
#
_entry.id   478daa28df2fe8c1a8ff9f001eec1ce4
#
_cell.length_a   1.000
_cell.length_b   1.000
_cell.length_c   1.000
_cell.angle_alpha   90.00
_cell.angle_beta   90.00
_cell.angle_gamma   90.00
#
_symmetry.space_group_name_H-M   'P 1'
#
loop_
_entity.id
_entity.type
_entity.pdbx_description
1 polymer ?
#
loop_
_entity_poly.entity_id
_entity_poly.type
_entity_poly.pdbx_seq_one_letter_code
_entity_poly.pdbx_strand_id
1 'polypeptide(L)'
;MKTYQRGGYFNQSQTFHPFYQPEQIKKEELDKILEADSIADDSTIQNAFYDAPTVVYLFAPYTYPNDAQDCCVVKSFTIRQNKPKNPGEICELPGFILNGNILAILQRSYYNKDKFCSKLVFRRKRQKRRMTFKKQKRSVREMAKILISPSKYLQGAGEMKNIGTYAAKCGKKALVLISQGGYRRIGAMIEESFAGSDCDVVFDYFNGECCESEINRLVAIVKEKGCDLVIGVGGGKIFDTAKAVAYYAETPVFICPTIASTDAPCSALSVVYTEEGVFERYLFLPANPNLVLMDTDIIVKSPVRLTVAGMGDALATYFEARACQRSGATSCAGGKTTEAAMALAKLCFDTLMEEGVKAKIALEAGVCTPAVEKVIEANTLLSGIGFESAGLAGAHAIHNGFTVLEECHHMYHGEKVAFGTLTQLVLENVPLDELEDIILWCIEVGLPVTLAELGAGNVTDDQLMEVAKTACAETDTLHNMPFEVTPETVFAAIKAADAYGRYYLDEEE
;
A
#
# COMPACT_ATOMS: atom_id res chain seq x y z
N MET A 1 -0.49 -34.52 4.95
CA MET A 1 -0.17 -33.29 5.64
C MET A 1 1.11 -33.36 6.43
N LYS A 2 1.38 -34.42 7.17
CA LYS A 2 2.73 -34.63 7.74
C LYS A 2 3.86 -34.56 6.72
N THR A 3 3.57 -34.87 5.47
CA THR A 3 4.48 -34.78 4.33
C THR A 3 4.93 -33.35 4.04
N TYR A 4 4.06 -32.39 4.26
CA TYR A 4 4.40 -30.98 4.07
C TYR A 4 5.49 -30.50 5.01
N GLN A 5 5.49 -31.00 6.22
CA GLN A 5 6.49 -30.65 7.21
C GLN A 5 7.88 -31.20 6.87
N ARG A 6 7.96 -32.25 6.04
CA ARG A 6 9.24 -32.83 5.61
C ARG A 6 9.69 -32.37 4.24
N GLY A 7 8.75 -32.12 3.35
CA GLY A 7 9.01 -31.50 2.04
C GLY A 7 9.17 -29.99 2.13
N GLY A 8 9.07 -29.49 3.34
CA GLY A 8 9.41 -28.20 3.70
C GLY A 8 8.33 -27.25 3.61
N TYR A 9 7.12 -27.62 3.81
CA TYR A 9 6.74 -26.37 3.92
C TYR A 9 5.45 -25.84 3.61
N PHE A 10 4.52 -26.54 3.98
CA PHE A 10 3.21 -26.04 4.27
C PHE A 10 3.08 -25.96 5.79
N ASN A 11 2.93 -24.75 6.29
CA ASN A 11 2.31 -24.56 7.58
C ASN A 11 0.80 -24.83 7.45
N GLN A 12 0.08 -24.80 8.52
CA GLN A 12 -1.37 -25.02 8.52
C GLN A 12 -2.17 -23.99 7.70
N SER A 13 -1.60 -22.82 7.41
CA SER A 13 -2.19 -21.77 6.57
C SER A 13 -2.07 -22.05 5.06
N GLN A 14 -1.34 -23.10 4.69
CA GLN A 14 -1.17 -23.53 3.29
C GLN A 14 -0.48 -22.50 2.38
N THR A 15 0.25 -21.57 2.94
CA THR A 15 1.11 -20.68 2.19
C THR A 15 2.45 -21.34 1.95
N PHE A 16 2.76 -21.62 0.69
CA PHE A 16 4.08 -22.06 0.31
C PHE A 16 4.99 -20.84 0.17
N HIS A 17 6.04 -20.79 0.94
CA HIS A 17 7.02 -19.72 0.84
C HIS A 17 8.01 -20.06 -0.29
N PRO A 18 8.05 -19.30 -1.39
CA PRO A 18 8.88 -19.64 -2.56
C PRO A 18 10.40 -19.60 -2.27
N PHE A 19 10.80 -19.00 -1.17
CA PHE A 19 12.20 -18.89 -0.75
C PHE A 19 12.62 -19.94 0.29
N TYR A 20 11.69 -20.75 0.74
CA TYR A 20 12.03 -21.79 1.68
C TYR A 20 12.63 -22.98 0.93
N GLN A 21 13.83 -23.42 1.32
CA GLN A 21 14.50 -24.59 0.75
C GLN A 21 14.10 -25.84 1.56
N PRO A 22 13.26 -26.71 0.99
CA PRO A 22 12.88 -27.91 1.66
C PRO A 22 14.02 -28.91 1.75
N GLU A 23 14.09 -29.66 2.84
CA GLU A 23 14.91 -30.86 2.88
C GLU A 23 14.48 -31.82 1.77
N GLN A 24 15.45 -32.33 1.01
CA GLN A 24 15.17 -33.32 -0.02
C GLN A 24 14.53 -34.56 0.59
N ILE A 25 13.31 -34.84 0.23
CA ILE A 25 12.67 -36.11 0.56
C ILE A 25 13.08 -37.12 -0.52
N LYS A 26 13.73 -38.21 -0.13
CA LYS A 26 14.02 -39.30 -1.04
C LYS A 26 12.70 -39.90 -1.54
N LYS A 27 12.64 -40.27 -2.84
CA LYS A 27 11.44 -40.83 -3.46
C LYS A 27 10.86 -41.99 -2.64
N GLU A 28 11.71 -42.89 -2.15
CA GLU A 28 11.31 -44.06 -1.33
C GLU A 28 10.66 -43.67 0.02
N GLU A 29 11.04 -42.56 0.58
CA GLU A 29 10.47 -42.05 1.84
C GLU A 29 9.12 -41.37 1.58
N LEU A 30 8.99 -40.70 0.46
CA LEU A 30 7.77 -40.07 0.01
C LEU A 30 6.71 -41.12 -0.40
N ASP A 31 7.11 -42.19 -1.11
CA ASP A 31 6.23 -43.31 -1.46
C ASP A 31 5.69 -43.98 -0.16
N LYS A 32 6.54 -44.21 0.85
CA LYS A 32 6.11 -44.71 2.17
C LYS A 32 5.15 -43.82 2.92
N ILE A 33 5.31 -42.48 2.79
CA ILE A 33 4.42 -41.52 3.41
C ILE A 33 3.05 -41.51 2.74
N LEU A 34 3.03 -41.64 1.41
CA LEU A 34 1.80 -41.73 0.62
C LEU A 34 1.04 -43.05 0.89
N GLU A 35 1.74 -44.17 1.05
CA GLU A 35 1.16 -45.45 1.45
C GLU A 35 0.58 -45.42 2.88
N ALA A 36 1.24 -44.67 3.81
CA ALA A 36 0.82 -44.60 5.20
C ALA A 36 -0.43 -43.71 5.45
N ASP A 37 -0.75 -42.79 4.56
CA ASP A 37 -1.84 -41.84 4.73
C ASP A 37 -3.16 -42.28 4.05
N SER A 38 -3.34 -43.59 3.78
CA SER A 38 -4.58 -44.21 3.26
C SER A 38 -5.17 -43.55 1.98
N ILE A 39 -4.34 -42.92 1.19
CA ILE A 39 -4.66 -42.47 -0.17
C ILE A 39 -4.46 -43.63 -1.17
N ALA A 40 -4.01 -44.75 -0.66
CA ALA A 40 -3.58 -45.93 -1.43
C ALA A 40 -4.71 -46.75 -2.06
N ASP A 41 -5.95 -46.32 -1.95
CA ASP A 41 -7.09 -47.00 -2.54
C ASP A 41 -7.60 -46.17 -3.72
N ASP A 42 -7.41 -46.72 -4.93
CA ASP A 42 -7.90 -46.17 -6.19
C ASP A 42 -9.38 -45.77 -6.15
N SER A 43 -10.20 -46.51 -5.37
CA SER A 43 -11.61 -46.24 -5.19
C SER A 43 -11.87 -44.95 -4.41
N THR A 44 -11.02 -44.62 -3.43
CA THR A 44 -11.10 -43.36 -2.66
C THR A 44 -10.71 -42.15 -3.52
N ILE A 45 -9.70 -42.33 -4.38
CA ILE A 45 -9.29 -41.29 -5.32
C ILE A 45 -10.38 -41.05 -6.37
N GLN A 46 -10.97 -42.07 -6.94
CA GLN A 46 -12.05 -41.97 -7.92
C GLN A 46 -13.28 -41.29 -7.32
N ASN A 47 -13.69 -41.66 -6.11
CA ASN A 47 -14.83 -41.05 -5.43
C ASN A 47 -14.58 -39.55 -5.08
N ALA A 48 -13.35 -39.19 -4.75
CA ALA A 48 -12.98 -37.82 -4.49
C ALA A 48 -13.13 -36.89 -5.72
N PHE A 49 -12.87 -37.43 -6.93
CA PHE A 49 -13.03 -36.66 -8.18
C PHE A 49 -14.49 -36.43 -8.56
N TYR A 50 -15.40 -37.32 -8.19
CA TYR A 50 -16.82 -37.22 -8.56
C TYR A 50 -17.64 -36.39 -7.59
N ASP A 51 -17.26 -36.33 -6.32
CA ASP A 51 -18.07 -35.73 -5.26
C ASP A 51 -17.66 -34.30 -4.88
N ALA A 52 -16.44 -33.87 -5.20
CA ALA A 52 -15.98 -32.50 -4.95
C ALA A 52 -14.85 -32.06 -5.91
N PRO A 53 -14.66 -30.78 -6.17
CA PRO A 53 -13.48 -30.30 -6.88
C PRO A 53 -12.22 -30.66 -6.07
N THR A 54 -11.29 -31.33 -6.71
CA THR A 54 -10.03 -31.74 -6.11
C THR A 54 -8.91 -30.82 -6.56
N VAL A 55 -8.16 -30.29 -5.61
CA VAL A 55 -6.96 -29.49 -5.88
C VAL A 55 -5.76 -30.43 -5.82
N VAL A 56 -5.04 -30.51 -6.92
CA VAL A 56 -3.82 -31.32 -7.04
C VAL A 56 -2.61 -30.42 -6.91
N TYR A 57 -1.74 -30.72 -5.95
CA TYR A 57 -0.46 -30.07 -5.81
C TYR A 57 0.62 -30.96 -6.43
N LEU A 58 1.37 -30.40 -7.36
CA LEU A 58 2.49 -31.07 -7.99
C LEU A 58 3.79 -30.52 -7.42
N PHE A 59 4.62 -31.37 -6.87
CA PHE A 59 5.95 -31.05 -6.40
C PHE A 59 6.96 -31.55 -7.43
N ALA A 60 7.80 -30.65 -7.92
CA ALA A 60 8.91 -31.00 -8.80
C ALA A 60 10.21 -30.50 -8.18
N PRO A 61 11.26 -31.33 -8.17
CA PRO A 61 12.59 -30.85 -7.81
C PRO A 61 13.02 -29.81 -8.84
N TYR A 62 13.51 -28.68 -8.34
CA TYR A 62 14.04 -27.60 -9.17
C TYR A 62 15.46 -27.28 -8.73
N THR A 63 16.41 -27.38 -9.65
CA THR A 63 17.82 -27.03 -9.40
C THR A 63 18.06 -25.62 -9.91
N TYR A 64 18.47 -24.73 -9.04
CA TYR A 64 18.92 -23.41 -9.45
C TYR A 64 20.22 -23.52 -10.24
N PRO A 65 20.39 -22.75 -11.33
CA PRO A 65 21.57 -22.86 -12.19
C PRO A 65 22.92 -22.57 -11.51
N ASN A 66 22.89 -21.92 -10.34
CA ASN A 66 24.08 -21.46 -9.64
C ASN A 66 24.26 -22.02 -8.23
N ASP A 67 23.32 -22.84 -7.74
CA ASP A 67 23.41 -23.43 -6.41
C ASP A 67 23.19 -24.94 -6.45
N ALA A 68 23.99 -25.67 -5.69
CA ALA A 68 23.90 -27.12 -5.58
C ALA A 68 22.73 -27.60 -4.72
N GLN A 69 21.72 -26.77 -4.49
CA GLN A 69 20.56 -27.09 -3.64
C GLN A 69 19.30 -27.22 -4.49
N ASP A 70 18.68 -28.40 -4.41
CA ASP A 70 17.43 -28.69 -5.10
C ASP A 70 16.26 -28.08 -4.35
N CYS A 71 15.45 -27.28 -5.04
CA CYS A 71 14.21 -26.72 -4.53
C CYS A 71 12.99 -27.48 -5.08
N CYS A 72 11.89 -27.46 -4.33
CA CYS A 72 10.61 -27.98 -4.84
C CYS A 72 9.75 -26.82 -5.38
N VAL A 73 9.31 -26.93 -6.62
CA VAL A 73 8.29 -26.05 -7.21
C VAL A 73 6.93 -26.68 -7.03
N VAL A 74 6.00 -25.94 -6.42
CA VAL A 74 4.61 -26.38 -6.27
C VAL A 74 3.76 -25.71 -7.33
N LYS A 75 3.01 -26.52 -8.10
CA LYS A 75 1.93 -26.03 -8.96
C LYS A 75 0.61 -26.64 -8.49
N SER A 76 -0.39 -25.81 -8.26
CA SER A 76 -1.74 -26.26 -7.93
C SER A 76 -2.63 -26.26 -9.18
N PHE A 77 -3.41 -27.31 -9.35
CA PHE A 77 -4.38 -27.45 -10.43
C PHE A 77 -5.72 -27.87 -9.83
N THR A 78 -6.79 -27.23 -10.28
CA THR A 78 -8.15 -27.67 -9.96
C THR A 78 -8.66 -28.54 -11.11
N ILE A 79 -8.86 -29.83 -10.83
CA ILE A 79 -9.39 -30.78 -11.81
C ILE A 79 -10.90 -30.85 -11.66
N ARG A 80 -11.61 -30.64 -12.76
CA ARG A 80 -13.05 -30.85 -12.88
C ARG A 80 -13.29 -31.98 -13.84
N GLN A 81 -13.80 -33.09 -13.35
CA GLN A 81 -14.25 -34.17 -14.19
C GLN A 81 -15.77 -34.26 -14.25
N ASN A 82 -16.29 -34.69 -15.42
CA ASN A 82 -17.70 -35.04 -15.55
C ASN A 82 -17.87 -36.51 -15.08
N LYS A 83 -18.95 -36.81 -14.33
CA LYS A 83 -19.30 -38.17 -13.99
C LYS A 83 -19.37 -39.06 -15.25
N PRO A 84 -18.85 -40.28 -15.20
CA PRO A 84 -19.03 -41.24 -16.27
C PRO A 84 -20.51 -41.51 -16.53
N LYS A 85 -20.85 -41.73 -17.77
CA LYS A 85 -22.25 -41.90 -18.18
C LYS A 85 -22.79 -43.28 -17.77
N ASN A 86 -21.91 -44.24 -17.53
CA ASN A 86 -22.28 -45.62 -17.17
C ASN A 86 -21.54 -46.10 -15.92
N PRO A 87 -22.19 -46.87 -15.01
CA PRO A 87 -21.51 -47.50 -13.89
C PRO A 87 -20.56 -48.57 -14.42
N GLY A 88 -19.26 -48.42 -14.21
CA GLY A 88 -18.22 -49.35 -14.65
C GLY A 88 -17.21 -48.82 -15.67
N GLU A 89 -17.41 -47.62 -16.20
CA GLU A 89 -16.36 -46.95 -16.98
C GLU A 89 -15.26 -46.42 -16.06
N ILE A 90 -14.05 -46.94 -16.23
CA ILE A 90 -12.86 -46.38 -15.58
C ILE A 90 -12.53 -45.09 -16.28
N CYS A 91 -12.68 -43.95 -15.58
CA CYS A 91 -12.13 -42.70 -16.07
C CYS A 91 -10.61 -42.75 -15.96
N GLU A 92 -9.95 -42.91 -17.08
CA GLU A 92 -8.51 -42.63 -17.14
C GLU A 92 -8.30 -41.15 -16.81
N LEU A 93 -7.51 -40.88 -15.80
CA LEU A 93 -6.98 -39.53 -15.57
C LEU A 93 -6.33 -39.09 -16.86
N PRO A 94 -6.62 -37.92 -17.42
CA PRO A 94 -5.93 -37.42 -18.60
C PRO A 94 -4.44 -37.54 -18.31
N GLY A 95 -3.75 -38.37 -19.09
CA GLY A 95 -2.37 -38.76 -18.86
C GLY A 95 -1.49 -37.51 -18.83
N PHE A 96 -1.12 -37.11 -17.64
CA PHE A 96 -0.02 -36.19 -17.47
C PHE A 96 1.25 -36.99 -17.77
N ILE A 97 1.73 -36.88 -19.00
CA ILE A 97 3.09 -37.32 -19.34
C ILE A 97 4.04 -36.38 -18.64
N LEU A 98 4.38 -36.74 -17.43
CA LEU A 98 5.37 -36.04 -16.64
C LEU A 98 6.68 -36.78 -16.84
N ASN A 99 7.62 -36.14 -17.53
CA ASN A 99 8.97 -36.64 -17.62
C ASN A 99 9.53 -36.88 -16.21
N GLY A 100 9.48 -38.12 -15.80
CA GLY A 100 10.37 -38.81 -14.89
C GLY A 100 10.37 -38.46 -13.38
N ASN A 101 10.01 -37.28 -12.89
CA ASN A 101 10.30 -36.93 -11.50
C ASN A 101 9.26 -36.01 -10.85
N ILE A 102 7.97 -36.19 -11.12
CA ILE A 102 6.91 -35.36 -10.48
C ILE A 102 6.01 -36.26 -9.64
N LEU A 103 5.83 -35.89 -8.40
CA LEU A 103 4.92 -36.54 -7.47
C LEU A 103 3.68 -35.67 -7.25
N ALA A 104 2.49 -36.21 -7.36
CA ALA A 104 1.23 -35.52 -7.12
C ALA A 104 0.72 -35.86 -5.72
N ILE A 105 0.38 -34.82 -4.94
CA ILE A 105 -0.33 -34.95 -3.66
C ILE A 105 -1.74 -34.40 -3.85
N LEU A 106 -2.73 -35.22 -3.53
CA LEU A 106 -4.14 -34.85 -3.62
C LEU A 106 -4.63 -34.27 -2.30
N GLN A 107 -5.14 -33.06 -2.33
CA GLN A 107 -5.83 -32.47 -1.19
C GLN A 107 -7.33 -32.37 -1.47
N ARG A 108 -8.14 -32.95 -0.61
CA ARG A 108 -9.61 -32.92 -0.70
C ARG A 108 -10.12 -31.61 -0.09
N SER A 109 -10.81 -30.81 -0.90
CA SER A 109 -11.56 -29.66 -0.43
C SER A 109 -13.02 -30.08 -0.16
N TYR A 110 -13.47 -30.03 1.11
CA TYR A 110 -14.86 -30.33 1.46
C TYR A 110 -15.78 -29.17 1.08
N TYR A 111 -16.60 -29.39 0.07
CA TYR A 111 -17.73 -28.52 -0.22
C TYR A 111 -19.03 -29.17 0.24
N ASN A 112 -19.88 -28.42 0.94
CA ASN A 112 -21.14 -28.94 1.42
C ASN A 112 -22.05 -29.31 0.24
N LYS A 113 -22.53 -30.58 0.19
CA LYS A 113 -23.33 -31.15 -0.92
C LYS A 113 -24.53 -30.27 -1.31
N ASP A 114 -25.17 -29.65 -0.32
CA ASP A 114 -26.38 -28.85 -0.54
C ASP A 114 -26.12 -27.53 -1.26
N LYS A 115 -24.94 -26.92 -1.08
CA LYS A 115 -24.55 -25.70 -1.81
C LYS A 115 -24.18 -25.97 -3.27
N PHE A 116 -23.69 -27.16 -3.58
CA PHE A 116 -23.35 -27.53 -4.96
C PHE A 116 -24.59 -27.85 -5.79
N CYS A 117 -25.55 -28.58 -5.22
CA CYS A 117 -26.84 -28.84 -5.86
C CYS A 117 -27.65 -27.55 -6.09
N SER A 118 -27.63 -26.62 -5.13
CA SER A 118 -28.31 -25.34 -5.28
C SER A 118 -27.71 -24.46 -6.40
N LYS A 119 -26.39 -24.46 -6.57
CA LYS A 119 -25.73 -23.71 -7.65
C LYS A 119 -26.00 -24.32 -9.06
N LEU A 120 -26.08 -25.63 -9.17
CA LEU A 120 -26.40 -26.32 -10.44
C LEU A 120 -27.88 -26.13 -10.83
N VAL A 121 -28.79 -26.23 -9.87
CA VAL A 121 -30.22 -25.98 -10.12
C VAL A 121 -30.46 -24.49 -10.44
N PHE A 122 -29.76 -23.57 -9.79
CA PHE A 122 -29.83 -22.13 -10.13
C PHE A 122 -29.27 -21.81 -11.51
N ARG A 123 -28.20 -22.49 -11.96
CA ARG A 123 -27.68 -22.30 -13.34
C ARG A 123 -28.63 -22.83 -14.43
N ARG A 124 -29.29 -23.98 -14.22
CA ARG A 124 -30.30 -24.48 -15.16
C ARG A 124 -31.56 -23.59 -15.23
N LYS A 125 -32.04 -23.08 -14.09
CA LYS A 125 -33.15 -22.10 -14.06
C LYS A 125 -32.76 -20.75 -14.67
N ARG A 126 -31.52 -20.29 -14.47
CA ARG A 126 -31.01 -19.06 -15.11
C ARG A 126 -30.88 -19.18 -16.63
N GLN A 127 -30.52 -20.35 -17.15
CA GLN A 127 -30.42 -20.57 -18.59
C GLN A 127 -31.81 -20.57 -19.28
N LYS A 128 -32.85 -21.10 -18.64
CA LYS A 128 -34.23 -21.00 -19.15
C LYS A 128 -34.83 -19.61 -19.00
N ARG A 129 -34.49 -18.84 -17.96
CA ARG A 129 -34.91 -17.43 -17.84
C ARG A 129 -34.13 -16.47 -18.76
N ARG A 130 -32.91 -16.81 -19.20
CA ARG A 130 -32.13 -15.99 -20.12
C ARG A 130 -32.70 -15.92 -21.53
N MET A 131 -33.57 -16.86 -21.94
CA MET A 131 -34.25 -16.76 -23.25
C MET A 131 -35.42 -15.80 -23.29
N THR A 132 -35.96 -15.39 -22.16
CA THR A 132 -37.12 -14.45 -22.10
C THR A 132 -36.76 -13.01 -21.71
N PHE A 133 -35.52 -12.74 -21.32
CA PHE A 133 -35.04 -11.40 -20.93
C PHE A 133 -33.95 -10.87 -21.86
N LYS A 134 -34.17 -10.94 -23.18
CA LYS A 134 -33.35 -10.25 -24.17
C LYS A 134 -33.92 -8.87 -24.50
N LYS A 135 -34.17 -8.02 -23.48
CA LYS A 135 -34.32 -6.56 -23.68
C LYS A 135 -33.82 -5.87 -22.42
N GLN A 136 -32.83 -5.00 -22.60
CA GLN A 136 -32.17 -4.12 -21.62
C GLN A 136 -31.14 -4.75 -20.69
N LYS A 137 -29.98 -5.17 -21.19
CA LYS A 137 -28.73 -4.91 -20.52
C LYS A 137 -28.12 -3.67 -21.14
N ARG A 138 -28.33 -2.51 -20.54
CA ARG A 138 -27.30 -1.47 -20.57
C ARG A 138 -26.03 -2.16 -20.07
N SER A 139 -25.01 -2.29 -20.91
CA SER A 139 -23.69 -2.65 -20.46
C SER A 139 -23.29 -1.59 -19.44
N VAL A 140 -23.26 -1.93 -18.17
CA VAL A 140 -22.49 -1.14 -17.21
C VAL A 140 -21.08 -1.21 -17.78
N ARG A 141 -20.63 -0.12 -18.37
CA ARG A 141 -19.26 0.00 -18.87
C ARG A 141 -18.39 -0.12 -17.61
N GLU A 142 -17.65 -1.19 -17.50
CA GLU A 142 -16.70 -1.34 -16.40
C GLU A 142 -15.81 -0.10 -16.39
N MET A 143 -15.64 0.56 -15.24
CA MET A 143 -14.74 1.69 -15.11
C MET A 143 -13.34 1.28 -15.52
N ALA A 144 -12.62 2.17 -16.19
CA ALA A 144 -11.23 1.94 -16.56
C ALA A 144 -10.36 1.72 -15.33
N LYS A 145 -9.36 0.86 -15.44
CA LYS A 145 -8.28 0.74 -14.48
C LYS A 145 -7.26 1.83 -14.81
N ILE A 146 -6.83 2.59 -13.79
CA ILE A 146 -5.92 3.74 -13.97
C ILE A 146 -4.76 3.61 -12.99
N LEU A 147 -3.56 3.88 -13.49
CA LEU A 147 -2.36 4.09 -12.70
C LEU A 147 -1.71 5.38 -13.20
N ILE A 148 -1.37 6.26 -12.28
CA ILE A 148 -0.67 7.51 -12.53
C ILE A 148 0.59 7.59 -11.66
N SER A 149 1.57 8.36 -12.09
CA SER A 149 2.85 8.51 -11.38
C SER A 149 3.57 9.78 -11.83
N PRO A 150 4.55 10.28 -11.06
CA PRO A 150 5.46 11.30 -11.55
C PRO A 150 6.10 10.92 -12.88
N SER A 151 6.36 11.91 -13.74
CA SER A 151 7.07 11.65 -15.00
C SER A 151 8.49 11.13 -14.76
N LYS A 152 9.12 11.54 -13.67
CA LYS A 152 10.40 11.03 -13.20
C LYS A 152 10.47 11.07 -11.67
N TYR A 153 10.92 9.98 -11.08
CA TYR A 153 11.41 9.91 -9.71
C TYR A 153 12.93 9.75 -9.76
N LEU A 154 13.65 10.51 -8.95
CA LEU A 154 15.10 10.47 -8.85
C LEU A 154 15.49 10.48 -7.38
N GLN A 155 16.25 9.49 -6.95
CA GLN A 155 16.75 9.37 -5.59
C GLN A 155 18.26 9.10 -5.61
N GLY A 156 19.01 9.80 -4.77
CA GLY A 156 20.44 9.58 -4.61
C GLY A 156 21.11 10.64 -3.75
N ALA A 157 22.32 10.33 -3.30
CA ALA A 157 23.12 11.23 -2.49
C ALA A 157 23.64 12.42 -3.30
N GLY A 158 23.43 13.63 -2.81
CA GLY A 158 23.94 14.86 -3.42
C GLY A 158 23.23 15.30 -4.70
N GLU A 159 22.08 14.72 -5.05
CA GLU A 159 21.37 15.01 -6.29
C GLU A 159 20.80 16.43 -6.37
N MET A 160 20.59 17.10 -5.23
CA MET A 160 20.20 18.51 -5.21
C MET A 160 21.24 19.44 -5.86
N LYS A 161 22.51 19.03 -5.89
CA LYS A 161 23.59 19.76 -6.58
C LYS A 161 23.42 19.78 -8.10
N ASN A 162 22.54 18.93 -8.64
CA ASN A 162 22.28 18.77 -10.06
C ASN A 162 20.94 19.42 -10.48
N ILE A 163 20.20 20.05 -9.54
CA ILE A 163 18.83 20.54 -9.80
C ILE A 163 18.78 21.54 -10.96
N GLY A 164 19.76 22.44 -11.10
CA GLY A 164 19.86 23.37 -12.22
C GLY A 164 20.00 22.67 -13.58
N THR A 165 20.75 21.57 -13.63
CA THR A 165 20.88 20.75 -14.85
C THR A 165 19.56 20.06 -15.22
N TYR A 166 18.78 19.64 -14.24
CA TYR A 166 17.46 19.06 -14.50
C TYR A 166 16.46 20.14 -14.92
N ALA A 167 16.47 21.30 -14.25
CA ALA A 167 15.64 22.45 -14.56
C ALA A 167 15.83 22.94 -16.00
N ALA A 168 17.08 23.06 -16.47
CA ALA A 168 17.42 23.49 -17.82
C ALA A 168 16.82 22.63 -18.95
N LYS A 169 16.42 21.38 -18.63
CA LYS A 169 15.74 20.49 -19.60
C LYS A 169 14.24 20.75 -19.69
N CYS A 170 13.67 21.49 -18.74
CA CYS A 170 12.22 21.70 -18.62
C CYS A 170 11.81 23.16 -18.72
N GLY A 171 12.71 24.10 -18.43
CA GLY A 171 12.45 25.53 -18.45
C GLY A 171 13.72 26.36 -18.64
N LYS A 172 13.52 27.66 -18.79
CA LYS A 172 14.61 28.65 -18.89
C LYS A 172 14.71 29.50 -17.64
N LYS A 173 13.67 29.55 -16.83
CA LYS A 173 13.65 30.34 -15.60
C LYS A 173 12.76 29.68 -14.55
N ALA A 174 13.37 29.21 -13.47
CA ALA A 174 12.66 28.52 -12.39
C ALA A 174 12.31 29.48 -11.23
N LEU A 175 11.08 29.34 -10.70
CA LEU A 175 10.75 29.83 -9.36
C LEU A 175 11.01 28.71 -8.35
N VAL A 176 11.91 28.93 -7.40
CA VAL A 176 12.16 28.02 -6.27
C VAL A 176 11.40 28.52 -5.04
N LEU A 177 10.36 27.77 -4.65
CA LEU A 177 9.60 28.00 -3.42
C LEU A 177 10.25 27.22 -2.28
N ILE A 178 10.69 27.92 -1.24
CA ILE A 178 11.43 27.33 -0.11
C ILE A 178 11.14 28.14 1.17
N SER A 179 11.19 27.49 2.32
CA SER A 179 11.11 28.22 3.59
C SER A 179 12.42 29.00 3.88
N GLN A 180 12.36 30.07 4.65
CA GLN A 180 13.55 30.81 5.09
C GLN A 180 14.58 29.88 5.78
N GLY A 181 14.11 28.94 6.61
CA GLY A 181 14.95 27.93 7.25
C GLY A 181 15.59 26.97 6.25
N GLY A 182 14.82 26.55 5.26
CA GLY A 182 15.30 25.70 4.15
C GLY A 182 16.40 26.43 3.33
N TYR A 183 16.15 27.67 2.95
CA TYR A 183 17.13 28.47 2.23
C TYR A 183 18.46 28.63 3.00
N ARG A 184 18.41 28.90 4.30
CA ARG A 184 19.64 28.97 5.13
C ARG A 184 20.43 27.66 5.13
N ARG A 185 19.77 26.49 5.01
CA ARG A 185 20.43 25.19 5.02
C ARG A 185 21.01 24.78 3.66
N ILE A 186 20.25 24.98 2.60
CA ILE A 186 20.58 24.42 1.27
C ILE A 186 20.48 25.43 0.10
N GLY A 187 20.10 26.70 0.39
CA GLY A 187 19.94 27.72 -0.66
C GLY A 187 21.20 27.93 -1.50
N ALA A 188 22.37 28.07 -0.86
CA ALA A 188 23.65 28.23 -1.57
C ALA A 188 23.96 27.05 -2.48
N MET A 189 23.66 25.82 -2.08
CA MET A 189 23.84 24.61 -2.92
C MET A 189 22.94 24.67 -4.16
N ILE A 190 21.69 25.13 -4.00
CA ILE A 190 20.76 25.29 -5.12
C ILE A 190 21.26 26.39 -6.06
N GLU A 191 21.63 27.57 -5.53
CA GLU A 191 22.19 28.67 -6.35
C GLU A 191 23.41 28.21 -7.17
N GLU A 192 24.35 27.53 -6.53
CA GLU A 192 25.55 26.99 -7.21
C GLU A 192 25.16 26.02 -8.33
N SER A 193 24.13 25.20 -8.17
CA SER A 193 23.68 24.27 -9.20
C SER A 193 23.11 24.96 -10.43
N PHE A 194 22.57 26.17 -10.28
CA PHE A 194 22.07 26.99 -11.37
C PHE A 194 23.13 27.84 -12.03
N ALA A 195 24.22 28.20 -11.32
CA ALA A 195 25.27 29.07 -11.83
C ALA A 195 25.96 28.58 -13.11
N GLY A 196 25.93 27.29 -13.38
CA GLY A 196 26.49 26.67 -14.59
C GLY A 196 25.43 26.09 -15.54
N SER A 197 24.13 26.37 -15.30
CA SER A 197 23.04 25.81 -16.09
C SER A 197 22.46 26.82 -17.09
N ASP A 198 21.75 26.34 -18.11
CA ASP A 198 21.01 27.17 -19.07
C ASP A 198 19.62 27.59 -18.54
N CYS A 199 19.39 27.60 -17.21
CA CYS A 199 18.19 27.98 -16.55
C CYS A 199 18.48 29.01 -15.46
N ASP A 200 17.80 30.13 -15.49
CA ASP A 200 17.84 31.15 -14.41
C ASP A 200 17.03 30.68 -13.20
N VAL A 201 17.37 31.20 -12.01
CA VAL A 201 16.65 30.90 -10.79
C VAL A 201 16.18 32.16 -10.08
N VAL A 202 14.92 32.12 -9.58
CA VAL A 202 14.34 33.10 -8.70
C VAL A 202 13.88 32.38 -7.43
N PHE A 203 14.26 32.88 -6.28
CA PHE A 203 13.78 32.34 -5.00
C PHE A 203 12.63 33.17 -4.46
N ASP A 204 11.64 32.49 -3.86
CA ASP A 204 10.63 33.11 -3.06
C ASP A 204 10.39 32.29 -1.78
N TYR A 205 10.03 32.98 -0.69
CA TYR A 205 9.85 32.36 0.60
C TYR A 205 8.41 32.00 0.82
N PHE A 206 8.20 30.77 1.23
CA PHE A 206 6.91 30.23 1.61
C PHE A 206 6.38 30.91 2.89
N ASN A 207 5.12 31.37 2.87
CA ASN A 207 4.51 32.11 3.97
C ASN A 207 3.98 31.24 5.12
N GLY A 208 4.04 29.91 5.02
CA GLY A 208 3.71 29.01 6.12
C GLY A 208 2.48 28.12 5.90
N GLU A 209 1.52 28.52 5.05
CA GLU A 209 0.34 27.71 4.75
C GLU A 209 0.05 27.59 3.25
N CYS A 210 -0.47 26.43 2.85
CA CYS A 210 -0.97 26.21 1.49
C CYS A 210 -2.41 26.73 1.41
N CYS A 211 -2.55 28.04 1.24
CA CYS A 211 -3.85 28.71 1.16
C CYS A 211 -4.01 29.47 -0.15
N GLU A 212 -5.24 29.85 -0.47
CA GLU A 212 -5.56 30.48 -1.75
C GLU A 212 -4.82 31.82 -1.95
N SER A 213 -4.65 32.62 -0.89
CA SER A 213 -3.91 33.88 -0.97
C SER A 213 -2.43 33.68 -1.31
N GLU A 214 -1.78 32.67 -0.70
CA GLU A 214 -0.37 32.34 -0.96
C GLU A 214 -0.20 31.77 -2.38
N ILE A 215 -1.09 30.89 -2.81
CA ILE A 215 -1.08 30.35 -4.19
C ILE A 215 -1.19 31.50 -5.18
N ASN A 216 -2.17 32.41 -5.02
CA ASN A 216 -2.37 33.55 -5.91
C ASN A 216 -1.18 34.51 -5.92
N ARG A 217 -0.56 34.78 -4.75
CA ARG A 217 0.65 35.58 -4.62
C ARG A 217 1.80 35.01 -5.46
N LEU A 218 2.03 33.71 -5.36
CA LEU A 218 3.12 33.03 -6.06
C LEU A 218 2.84 32.90 -7.57
N VAL A 219 1.59 32.67 -7.98
CA VAL A 219 1.19 32.70 -9.39
C VAL A 219 1.46 34.06 -10.02
N ALA A 220 1.18 35.16 -9.28
CA ALA A 220 1.51 36.51 -9.75
C ALA A 220 3.04 36.68 -9.94
N ILE A 221 3.85 36.18 -9.02
CA ILE A 221 5.32 36.23 -9.12
C ILE A 221 5.83 35.42 -10.33
N VAL A 222 5.31 34.20 -10.55
CA VAL A 222 5.66 33.38 -11.74
C VAL A 222 5.44 34.18 -13.01
N LYS A 223 4.28 34.85 -13.14
CA LYS A 223 3.92 35.66 -14.31
C LYS A 223 4.77 36.92 -14.43
N GLU A 224 4.94 37.67 -13.33
CA GLU A 224 5.72 38.91 -13.31
C GLU A 224 7.19 38.69 -13.67
N LYS A 225 7.79 37.63 -13.10
CA LYS A 225 9.20 37.29 -13.33
C LYS A 225 9.43 36.51 -14.62
N GLY A 226 8.36 36.03 -15.28
CA GLY A 226 8.43 35.22 -16.50
C GLY A 226 9.07 33.86 -16.21
N CYS A 227 8.74 33.25 -15.07
CA CYS A 227 9.20 31.88 -14.77
C CYS A 227 8.37 30.87 -15.55
N ASP A 228 9.01 29.84 -16.08
CA ASP A 228 8.42 28.78 -16.88
C ASP A 228 8.57 27.39 -16.23
N LEU A 229 9.02 27.35 -14.97
CA LEU A 229 9.14 26.17 -14.12
C LEU A 229 8.92 26.58 -12.66
N VAL A 230 8.22 25.75 -11.89
CA VAL A 230 8.09 25.90 -10.43
C VAL A 230 8.82 24.73 -9.74
N ILE A 231 9.58 25.01 -8.71
CA ILE A 231 10.31 24.03 -7.90
C ILE A 231 9.95 24.22 -6.44
N GLY A 232 9.29 23.24 -5.82
CA GLY A 232 8.97 23.21 -4.39
C GLY A 232 10.05 22.48 -3.61
N VAL A 233 10.73 23.14 -2.67
CA VAL A 233 11.81 22.58 -1.86
C VAL A 233 11.44 22.63 -0.39
N GLY A 234 11.13 21.49 0.24
CA GLY A 234 10.74 21.47 1.65
C GLY A 234 9.93 20.27 2.10
N GLY A 235 8.80 20.52 2.73
CA GLY A 235 7.84 19.53 3.23
C GLY A 235 6.46 19.68 2.59
N GLY A 236 5.46 18.94 3.08
CA GLY A 236 4.13 18.77 2.49
C GLY A 236 3.44 20.06 2.05
N LYS A 237 3.31 21.06 2.92
CA LYS A 237 2.66 22.35 2.59
C LYS A 237 3.34 23.08 1.43
N ILE A 238 4.68 22.99 1.32
CA ILE A 238 5.43 23.58 0.21
C ILE A 238 5.17 22.81 -1.09
N PHE A 239 5.08 21.48 -1.02
CA PHE A 239 4.78 20.67 -2.21
C PHE A 239 3.41 20.99 -2.77
N ASP A 240 2.40 21.05 -1.89
CA ASP A 240 1.02 21.33 -2.27
C ASP A 240 0.89 22.73 -2.85
N THR A 241 1.54 23.72 -2.23
CA THR A 241 1.58 25.08 -2.77
C THR A 241 2.28 25.12 -4.13
N ALA A 242 3.44 24.48 -4.28
CA ALA A 242 4.19 24.47 -5.55
C ALA A 242 3.40 23.78 -6.68
N LYS A 243 2.74 22.64 -6.38
CA LYS A 243 1.86 21.95 -7.33
C LYS A 243 0.68 22.81 -7.76
N ALA A 244 -0.01 23.46 -6.80
CA ALA A 244 -1.12 24.36 -7.08
C ALA A 244 -0.68 25.60 -7.89
N VAL A 245 0.44 26.23 -7.53
CA VAL A 245 1.02 27.36 -8.28
C VAL A 245 1.35 26.96 -9.71
N ALA A 246 2.02 25.85 -9.91
CA ALA A 246 2.36 25.35 -11.24
C ALA A 246 1.11 25.09 -12.09
N TYR A 247 0.08 24.51 -11.47
CA TYR A 247 -1.21 24.26 -12.13
C TYR A 247 -1.86 25.55 -12.62
N TYR A 248 -1.99 26.57 -11.77
CA TYR A 248 -2.62 27.85 -12.15
C TYR A 248 -1.74 28.75 -13.03
N ALA A 249 -0.43 28.51 -13.00
CA ALA A 249 0.53 29.20 -13.87
C ALA A 249 0.78 28.45 -15.20
N GLU A 250 0.20 27.24 -15.35
CA GLU A 250 0.37 26.35 -16.52
C GLU A 250 1.87 26.02 -16.82
N THR A 251 2.63 25.75 -15.75
CA THR A 251 4.08 25.43 -15.84
C THR A 251 4.36 24.00 -15.36
N PRO A 252 5.47 23.37 -15.78
CA PRO A 252 6.00 22.19 -15.14
C PRO A 252 6.28 22.43 -13.64
N VAL A 253 6.25 21.33 -12.85
CA VAL A 253 6.58 21.37 -11.43
C VAL A 253 7.60 20.29 -11.06
N PHE A 254 8.60 20.69 -10.27
CA PHE A 254 9.52 19.78 -9.59
C PHE A 254 9.27 19.84 -8.10
N ILE A 255 9.27 18.69 -7.46
CA ILE A 255 9.13 18.55 -6.02
C ILE A 255 10.42 17.95 -5.46
N CYS A 256 11.03 18.69 -4.54
CA CYS A 256 12.32 18.35 -3.93
C CYS A 256 12.16 18.26 -2.41
N PRO A 257 11.77 17.10 -1.89
CA PRO A 257 11.62 16.88 -0.46
C PRO A 257 12.94 17.06 0.30
N THR A 258 12.86 17.71 1.46
CA THR A 258 13.96 17.74 2.44
C THR A 258 13.73 16.84 3.63
N ILE A 259 12.61 16.16 3.63
CA ILE A 259 12.14 15.18 4.62
C ILE A 259 11.34 14.09 3.90
N ALA A 260 11.28 12.88 4.44
CA ALA A 260 10.49 11.77 3.92
C ALA A 260 9.32 11.44 4.87
N SER A 261 8.50 12.46 5.20
CA SER A 261 7.48 12.39 6.25
C SER A 261 6.07 12.07 5.76
N THR A 262 5.85 12.04 4.45
CA THR A 262 4.56 11.74 3.80
C THR A 262 4.78 11.29 2.36
N ASP A 263 3.75 10.75 1.75
CA ASP A 263 3.71 10.31 0.36
C ASP A 263 3.24 11.40 -0.64
N ALA A 264 2.87 12.57 -0.13
CA ALA A 264 2.41 13.72 -0.92
C ALA A 264 3.32 14.16 -2.09
N PRO A 265 4.67 13.99 -2.05
CA PRO A 265 5.53 14.46 -3.14
C PRO A 265 5.17 13.93 -4.52
N CYS A 266 4.69 12.69 -4.61
CA CYS A 266 4.45 12.03 -5.91
C CYS A 266 3.06 12.27 -6.49
N SER A 267 2.08 12.73 -5.68
CA SER A 267 0.68 12.76 -6.07
C SER A 267 0.28 13.95 -6.97
N ALA A 268 -0.74 13.74 -7.80
CA ALA A 268 -1.47 14.78 -8.53
C ALA A 268 -2.57 15.40 -7.65
N LEU A 269 -2.22 15.77 -6.44
CA LEU A 269 -3.12 16.29 -5.42
C LEU A 269 -2.41 17.40 -4.62
N SER A 270 -3.14 18.46 -4.28
CA SER A 270 -2.75 19.44 -3.28
C SER A 270 -3.87 19.59 -2.26
N VAL A 271 -3.51 19.66 -0.99
CA VAL A 271 -4.44 20.00 0.09
C VAL A 271 -4.39 21.50 0.32
N VAL A 272 -5.54 22.16 0.19
CA VAL A 272 -5.66 23.61 0.39
C VAL A 272 -6.34 23.86 1.72
N TYR A 273 -5.80 24.82 2.45
CA TYR A 273 -6.23 25.23 3.78
C TYR A 273 -6.66 26.69 3.78
N THR A 274 -7.40 27.11 4.81
CA THR A 274 -7.59 28.53 5.10
C THR A 274 -6.28 29.15 5.61
N GLU A 275 -6.25 30.48 5.76
CA GLU A 275 -5.08 31.17 6.33
C GLU A 275 -4.80 30.77 7.79
N GLU A 276 -5.84 30.32 8.51
CA GLU A 276 -5.76 29.83 9.89
C GLU A 276 -5.32 28.32 9.95
N GLY A 277 -5.10 27.66 8.80
CA GLY A 277 -4.67 26.28 8.71
C GLY A 277 -5.81 25.26 8.86
N VAL A 278 -7.05 25.66 8.65
CA VAL A 278 -8.20 24.75 8.61
C VAL A 278 -8.34 24.16 7.21
N PHE A 279 -8.57 22.85 7.11
CA PHE A 279 -8.82 22.20 5.84
C PHE A 279 -9.95 22.88 5.07
N GLU A 280 -9.72 23.20 3.80
CA GLU A 280 -10.71 23.81 2.91
C GLU A 280 -11.15 22.84 1.79
N ARG A 281 -10.20 22.34 1.00
CA ARG A 281 -10.50 21.44 -0.13
C ARG A 281 -9.31 20.64 -0.60
N TYR A 282 -9.60 19.56 -1.29
CA TYR A 282 -8.63 18.88 -2.17
C TYR A 282 -8.64 19.52 -3.56
N LEU A 283 -7.47 19.87 -4.06
CA LEU A 283 -7.26 20.29 -5.44
C LEU A 283 -6.67 19.13 -6.24
N PHE A 284 -7.52 18.43 -6.99
CA PHE A 284 -7.09 17.38 -7.90
C PHE A 284 -6.45 17.99 -9.14
N LEU A 285 -5.25 17.54 -9.45
CA LEU A 285 -4.43 18.04 -10.55
C LEU A 285 -4.53 17.10 -11.75
N PRO A 286 -4.38 17.60 -13.00
CA PRO A 286 -4.48 16.77 -14.20
C PRO A 286 -3.29 15.83 -14.40
N ALA A 287 -2.18 16.05 -13.73
CA ALA A 287 -0.96 15.26 -13.84
C ALA A 287 -0.12 15.34 -12.57
N ASN A 288 0.63 14.27 -12.32
CA ASN A 288 1.65 14.21 -11.27
C ASN A 288 2.85 15.11 -11.60
N PRO A 289 3.73 15.44 -10.63
CA PRO A 289 4.92 16.25 -10.86
C PRO A 289 5.81 15.72 -11.98
N ASN A 290 6.43 16.66 -12.69
CA ASN A 290 7.38 16.33 -13.77
C ASN A 290 8.67 15.68 -13.23
N LEU A 291 9.10 16.07 -12.03
CA LEU A 291 10.21 15.47 -11.30
C LEU A 291 9.92 15.48 -9.80
N VAL A 292 10.16 14.33 -9.17
CA VAL A 292 10.35 14.23 -7.71
C VAL A 292 11.81 13.88 -7.48
N LEU A 293 12.53 14.72 -6.72
CA LEU A 293 13.96 14.58 -6.45
C LEU A 293 14.19 14.39 -4.96
N MET A 294 14.64 13.21 -4.56
CA MET A 294 14.97 12.82 -3.19
C MET A 294 16.49 12.82 -3.03
N ASP A 295 17.02 13.83 -2.36
CA ASP A 295 18.44 13.87 -2.00
C ASP A 295 18.64 13.21 -0.64
N THR A 296 19.24 12.03 -0.62
CA THR A 296 19.39 11.23 0.58
C THR A 296 20.34 11.85 1.60
N ASP A 297 21.35 12.63 1.16
CA ASP A 297 22.24 13.39 2.05
C ASP A 297 21.51 14.52 2.81
N ILE A 298 20.43 15.04 2.24
CA ILE A 298 19.59 16.05 2.87
C ILE A 298 18.61 15.39 3.84
N ILE A 299 17.94 14.31 3.40
CA ILE A 299 16.89 13.64 4.18
C ILE A 299 17.44 13.03 5.45
N VAL A 300 18.61 12.38 5.41
CA VAL A 300 19.27 11.79 6.58
C VAL A 300 19.57 12.83 7.69
N LYS A 301 19.71 14.10 7.33
CA LYS A 301 19.92 15.18 8.30
C LYS A 301 18.63 15.72 8.92
N SER A 302 17.48 15.23 8.48
CA SER A 302 16.20 15.61 9.06
C SER A 302 15.95 14.87 10.40
N PRO A 303 15.07 15.39 11.26
CA PRO A 303 14.67 14.65 12.47
C PRO A 303 14.11 13.27 12.13
N VAL A 304 14.61 12.23 12.79
CA VAL A 304 14.21 10.83 12.55
C VAL A 304 12.71 10.62 12.67
N ARG A 305 12.06 11.27 13.65
CA ARG A 305 10.61 11.23 13.85
C ARG A 305 9.83 11.57 12.58
N LEU A 306 10.36 12.44 11.70
CA LEU A 306 9.67 12.77 10.44
C LEU A 306 9.70 11.61 9.44
N THR A 307 10.80 10.87 9.34
CA THR A 307 10.86 9.68 8.50
C THR A 307 10.01 8.55 9.08
N VAL A 308 9.98 8.41 10.40
CA VAL A 308 9.09 7.46 11.10
C VAL A 308 7.62 7.81 10.86
N ALA A 309 7.25 9.09 10.94
CA ALA A 309 5.90 9.53 10.56
C ALA A 309 5.56 9.14 9.10
N GLY A 310 6.53 9.31 8.18
CA GLY A 310 6.37 8.82 6.79
C GLY A 310 6.17 7.32 6.68
N MET A 311 6.81 6.52 7.55
CA MET A 311 6.57 5.07 7.62
C MET A 311 5.13 4.78 8.07
N GLY A 312 4.59 5.58 9.02
CA GLY A 312 3.21 5.44 9.50
C GLY A 312 2.17 5.77 8.42
N ASP A 313 2.46 6.78 7.59
CA ASP A 313 1.66 7.14 6.41
C ASP A 313 1.68 6.00 5.37
N ALA A 314 2.87 5.57 5.01
CA ALA A 314 3.10 4.51 4.03
C ALA A 314 2.57 3.13 4.46
N LEU A 315 2.48 2.86 5.77
CA LEU A 315 1.90 1.63 6.30
C LEU A 315 0.45 1.45 5.89
N ALA A 316 -0.34 2.53 5.89
CA ALA A 316 -1.76 2.51 5.53
C ALA A 316 -2.00 2.08 4.08
N THR A 317 -1.08 2.44 3.18
CA THR A 317 -1.25 2.31 1.73
C THR A 317 -1.66 0.91 1.28
N TYR A 318 -1.02 -0.14 1.80
CA TYR A 318 -1.36 -1.51 1.42
C TYR A 318 -2.73 -1.95 1.94
N PHE A 319 -3.05 -1.62 3.18
CA PHE A 319 -4.31 -2.04 3.81
C PHE A 319 -5.51 -1.33 3.19
N GLU A 320 -5.39 -0.06 2.89
CA GLU A 320 -6.42 0.71 2.21
C GLU A 320 -6.59 0.30 0.76
N ALA A 321 -5.49 0.08 0.03
CA ALA A 321 -5.51 -0.49 -1.32
C ALA A 321 -6.20 -1.86 -1.34
N ARG A 322 -5.93 -2.73 -0.36
CA ARG A 322 -6.57 -4.04 -0.18
C ARG A 322 -8.07 -3.90 0.05
N ALA A 323 -8.49 -2.96 0.87
CA ALA A 323 -9.91 -2.66 1.12
C ALA A 323 -10.60 -2.14 -0.16
N CYS A 324 -10.01 -1.18 -0.86
CA CYS A 324 -10.51 -0.63 -2.12
C CYS A 324 -10.60 -1.69 -3.24
N GLN A 325 -9.62 -2.57 -3.36
CA GLN A 325 -9.68 -3.68 -4.31
C GLN A 325 -10.85 -4.62 -4.01
N ARG A 326 -11.10 -4.94 -2.74
CA ARG A 326 -12.21 -5.82 -2.30
C ARG A 326 -13.58 -5.19 -2.51
N SER A 327 -13.74 -3.92 -2.21
CA SER A 327 -14.99 -3.16 -2.42
C SER A 327 -15.21 -2.82 -3.89
N GLY A 328 -14.15 -2.72 -4.66
CA GLY A 328 -14.15 -2.17 -6.01
C GLY A 328 -14.36 -0.67 -6.02
N ALA A 329 -13.89 0.04 -5.00
CA ALA A 329 -13.93 1.50 -4.93
C ALA A 329 -13.16 2.16 -6.08
N THR A 330 -13.39 3.45 -6.27
CA THR A 330 -12.64 4.27 -7.22
C THR A 330 -11.43 4.85 -6.51
N SER A 331 -10.25 4.74 -7.11
CA SER A 331 -9.03 5.35 -6.58
C SER A 331 -9.00 6.87 -6.82
N CYS A 332 -8.07 7.57 -6.20
CA CYS A 332 -7.85 9.00 -6.39
C CYS A 332 -7.51 9.35 -7.86
N ALA A 333 -6.94 8.39 -8.61
CA ALA A 333 -6.70 8.52 -10.05
C ALA A 333 -7.97 8.50 -10.89
N GLY A 334 -9.16 8.35 -10.29
CA GLY A 334 -10.46 8.38 -10.98
C GLY A 334 -10.83 7.08 -11.70
N GLY A 335 -10.18 5.97 -11.39
CA GLY A 335 -10.43 4.65 -11.97
C GLY A 335 -10.41 3.53 -10.95
N LYS A 336 -10.56 2.29 -11.44
CA LYS A 336 -10.34 1.09 -10.62
C LYS A 336 -8.84 0.85 -10.45
N THR A 337 -8.47 0.25 -9.32
CA THR A 337 -7.07 -0.13 -9.08
C THR A 337 -6.55 -1.13 -10.12
N THR A 338 -5.26 -1.04 -10.42
CA THR A 338 -4.53 -1.95 -11.29
C THR A 338 -3.78 -3.00 -10.48
N GLU A 339 -3.43 -4.13 -11.11
CA GLU A 339 -2.54 -5.12 -10.47
C GLU A 339 -1.15 -4.51 -10.17
N ALA A 340 -0.69 -3.57 -11.01
CA ALA A 340 0.58 -2.88 -10.78
C ALA A 340 0.52 -1.96 -9.54
N ALA A 341 -0.58 -1.20 -9.35
CA ALA A 341 -0.76 -0.37 -8.16
C ALA A 341 -0.80 -1.23 -6.89
N MET A 342 -1.52 -2.35 -6.91
CA MET A 342 -1.55 -3.31 -5.79
C MET A 342 -0.18 -3.90 -5.49
N ALA A 343 0.61 -4.23 -6.53
CA ALA A 343 1.96 -4.76 -6.34
C ALA A 343 2.89 -3.71 -5.71
N LEU A 344 2.77 -2.44 -6.09
CA LEU A 344 3.54 -1.34 -5.50
C LEU A 344 3.13 -1.07 -4.05
N ALA A 345 1.83 -1.05 -3.75
CA ALA A 345 1.33 -0.93 -2.38
C ALA A 345 1.82 -2.09 -1.48
N LYS A 346 1.82 -3.32 -2.00
CA LYS A 346 2.35 -4.47 -1.26
C LYS A 346 3.86 -4.39 -1.08
N LEU A 347 4.61 -3.97 -2.10
CA LEU A 347 6.06 -3.76 -2.01
C LEU A 347 6.38 -2.67 -0.98
N CYS A 348 5.57 -1.61 -0.89
CA CYS A 348 5.68 -0.58 0.14
C CYS A 348 5.63 -1.23 1.52
N PHE A 349 4.56 -1.95 1.81
CA PHE A 349 4.38 -2.66 3.08
C PHE A 349 5.55 -3.62 3.39
N ASP A 350 5.92 -4.49 2.45
CA ASP A 350 7.00 -5.46 2.65
C ASP A 350 8.34 -4.77 2.95
N THR A 351 8.61 -3.65 2.26
CA THR A 351 9.82 -2.85 2.50
C THR A 351 9.83 -2.24 3.89
N LEU A 352 8.70 -1.73 4.38
CA LEU A 352 8.59 -1.17 5.72
C LEU A 352 8.84 -2.24 6.79
N MET A 353 8.20 -3.40 6.67
CA MET A 353 8.37 -4.51 7.61
C MET A 353 9.83 -5.02 7.65
N GLU A 354 10.47 -5.14 6.49
CA GLU A 354 11.83 -5.67 6.39
C GLU A 354 12.91 -4.66 6.80
N GLU A 355 12.74 -3.38 6.44
CA GLU A 355 13.80 -2.38 6.49
C GLU A 355 13.51 -1.23 7.48
N GLY A 356 12.28 -1.07 7.99
CA GLY A 356 11.88 0.09 8.80
C GLY A 356 12.71 0.27 10.06
N VAL A 357 12.86 -0.78 10.87
CA VAL A 357 13.65 -0.73 12.11
C VAL A 357 15.13 -0.48 11.82
N LYS A 358 15.69 -1.15 10.79
CA LYS A 358 17.09 -0.95 10.37
C LYS A 358 17.32 0.50 9.89
N ALA A 359 16.36 1.07 9.16
CA ALA A 359 16.45 2.44 8.68
C ALA A 359 16.39 3.43 9.84
N LYS A 360 15.47 3.25 10.81
CA LYS A 360 15.39 4.09 12.01
C LYS A 360 16.73 4.11 12.76
N ILE A 361 17.29 2.95 13.06
CA ILE A 361 18.59 2.84 13.76
C ILE A 361 19.71 3.56 12.99
N ALA A 362 19.76 3.39 11.67
CA ALA A 362 20.75 4.07 10.84
C ALA A 362 20.56 5.60 10.81
N LEU A 363 19.31 6.06 10.76
CA LEU A 363 18.98 7.49 10.82
C LEU A 363 19.33 8.11 12.18
N GLU A 364 19.11 7.39 13.27
CA GLU A 364 19.54 7.82 14.62
C GLU A 364 21.06 7.95 14.73
N ALA A 365 21.79 7.09 13.99
CA ALA A 365 23.24 7.21 13.86
C ALA A 365 23.69 8.28 12.84
N GLY A 366 22.76 8.96 12.14
CA GLY A 366 23.03 10.01 11.16
C GLY A 366 23.67 9.51 9.86
N VAL A 367 23.40 8.26 9.47
CA VAL A 367 24.00 7.62 8.28
C VAL A 367 22.93 7.11 7.29
N CYS A 368 23.27 7.23 5.99
CA CYS A 368 22.45 6.64 4.94
C CYS A 368 22.95 5.22 4.64
N THR A 369 22.07 4.26 4.85
CA THR A 369 22.31 2.84 4.51
C THR A 369 21.34 2.41 3.41
N PRO A 370 21.54 1.25 2.77
CA PRO A 370 20.54 0.72 1.83
C PRO A 370 19.14 0.58 2.42
N ALA A 371 19.01 0.31 3.72
CA ALA A 371 17.71 0.28 4.39
C ALA A 371 17.05 1.67 4.43
N VAL A 372 17.82 2.73 4.70
CA VAL A 372 17.33 4.12 4.67
C VAL A 372 16.87 4.50 3.25
N GLU A 373 17.66 4.17 2.23
CA GLU A 373 17.28 4.45 0.84
C GLU A 373 15.98 3.76 0.45
N LYS A 374 15.81 2.49 0.81
CA LYS A 374 14.57 1.73 0.56
C LYS A 374 13.36 2.32 1.29
N VAL A 375 13.52 2.75 2.54
CA VAL A 375 12.45 3.38 3.31
C VAL A 375 12.08 4.75 2.75
N ILE A 376 13.04 5.55 2.30
CA ILE A 376 12.76 6.80 1.58
C ILE A 376 11.93 6.54 0.33
N GLU A 377 12.29 5.52 -0.46
CA GLU A 377 11.53 5.10 -1.64
C GLU A 377 10.12 4.63 -1.26
N ALA A 378 9.99 3.81 -0.20
CA ALA A 378 8.71 3.32 0.30
C ALA A 378 7.80 4.47 0.73
N ASN A 379 8.28 5.37 1.60
CA ASN A 379 7.52 6.50 2.11
C ASN A 379 7.07 7.47 1.01
N THR A 380 7.83 7.61 -0.07
CA THR A 380 7.61 8.68 -1.05
C THR A 380 7.01 8.14 -2.35
N LEU A 381 7.69 7.16 -2.98
CA LEU A 381 7.32 6.67 -4.31
C LEU A 381 6.27 5.56 -4.23
N LEU A 382 6.57 4.49 -3.46
CA LEU A 382 5.71 3.31 -3.43
C LEU A 382 4.37 3.64 -2.77
N SER A 383 4.39 4.37 -1.64
CA SER A 383 3.19 4.87 -0.99
C SER A 383 2.45 5.87 -1.88
N GLY A 384 3.16 6.85 -2.45
CA GLY A 384 2.56 7.89 -3.28
C GLY A 384 1.82 7.36 -4.51
N ILE A 385 2.41 6.40 -5.23
CA ILE A 385 1.71 5.74 -6.36
C ILE A 385 0.63 4.79 -5.84
N GLY A 386 0.90 4.12 -4.72
CA GLY A 386 0.01 3.13 -4.10
C GLY A 386 -1.31 3.76 -3.69
N PHE A 387 -1.31 4.80 -2.84
CA PHE A 387 -2.55 5.41 -2.38
C PHE A 387 -3.32 6.06 -3.54
N GLU A 388 -2.61 6.76 -4.41
CA GLU A 388 -3.26 7.52 -5.48
C GLU A 388 -3.91 6.61 -6.53
N SER A 389 -3.25 5.48 -6.87
CA SER A 389 -3.69 4.57 -7.94
C SER A 389 -4.43 3.34 -7.42
N ALA A 390 -4.33 2.99 -6.13
CA ALA A 390 -5.07 1.87 -5.56
C ALA A 390 -6.22 2.30 -4.64
N GLY A 391 -6.16 3.49 -4.05
CA GLY A 391 -7.23 4.12 -3.28
C GLY A 391 -6.98 4.20 -1.79
N LEU A 392 -7.73 5.08 -1.13
CA LEU A 392 -7.79 5.28 0.31
C LEU A 392 -9.08 4.68 0.88
N ALA A 393 -9.09 4.33 2.16
CA ALA A 393 -10.24 3.72 2.82
C ALA A 393 -10.39 4.16 4.28
N GLY A 394 -10.08 3.30 5.25
CA GLY A 394 -10.36 3.56 6.66
C GLY A 394 -9.29 4.38 7.37
N ALA A 395 -8.01 4.08 7.14
CA ALA A 395 -6.92 4.66 7.93
C ALA A 395 -6.87 6.19 7.80
N HIS A 396 -6.93 6.71 6.59
CA HIS A 396 -6.94 8.16 6.34
C HIS A 396 -8.24 8.82 6.79
N ALA A 397 -9.39 8.18 6.62
CA ALA A 397 -10.66 8.71 7.13
C ALA A 397 -10.65 8.84 8.65
N ILE A 398 -10.11 7.85 9.36
CA ILE A 398 -9.97 7.88 10.82
C ILE A 398 -8.95 8.95 11.24
N HIS A 399 -7.82 9.08 10.53
CA HIS A 399 -6.89 10.22 10.72
C HIS A 399 -7.62 11.56 10.59
N ASN A 400 -8.45 11.73 9.54
CA ASN A 400 -9.23 12.97 9.35
C ASN A 400 -10.19 13.20 10.53
N GLY A 401 -10.80 12.14 11.06
CA GLY A 401 -11.58 12.20 12.30
C GLY A 401 -10.79 12.77 13.46
N PHE A 402 -9.56 12.31 13.70
CA PHE A 402 -8.71 12.81 14.79
C PHE A 402 -8.30 14.27 14.66
N THR A 403 -8.48 14.91 13.50
CA THR A 403 -8.17 16.34 13.33
C THR A 403 -9.11 17.25 14.11
N VAL A 404 -10.29 16.78 14.57
CA VAL A 404 -11.21 17.56 15.41
C VAL A 404 -10.72 17.70 16.85
N LEU A 405 -9.74 16.90 17.26
CA LEU A 405 -9.18 16.94 18.62
C LEU A 405 -7.93 17.83 18.67
N GLU A 406 -8.02 18.93 19.43
CA GLU A 406 -6.87 19.83 19.63
C GLU A 406 -5.69 19.09 20.27
N GLU A 407 -5.97 18.13 21.12
CA GLU A 407 -4.99 17.27 21.79
C GLU A 407 -4.08 16.53 20.80
N CYS A 408 -4.58 16.23 19.58
CA CYS A 408 -3.84 15.52 18.53
C CYS A 408 -3.14 16.44 17.53
N HIS A 409 -3.25 17.78 17.63
CA HIS A 409 -2.69 18.71 16.64
C HIS A 409 -1.16 18.74 16.64
N HIS A 410 -0.50 18.34 17.73
CA HIS A 410 0.95 18.24 17.81
C HIS A 410 1.53 16.99 17.15
N MET A 411 0.67 16.03 16.77
CA MET A 411 1.08 14.80 16.10
C MET A 411 1.19 15.02 14.59
N TYR A 412 2.20 14.39 13.99
CA TYR A 412 2.36 14.40 12.54
C TYR A 412 1.27 13.59 11.85
N HIS A 413 1.06 13.87 10.57
CA HIS A 413 0.05 13.19 9.74
C HIS A 413 0.17 11.66 9.84
N GLY A 414 1.33 11.12 9.50
CA GLY A 414 1.54 9.67 9.47
C GLY A 414 1.48 8.99 10.84
N GLU A 415 1.75 9.71 11.93
CA GLU A 415 1.56 9.16 13.28
C GLU A 415 0.06 8.89 13.56
N LYS A 416 -0.81 9.82 13.16
CA LYS A 416 -2.26 9.60 13.26
C LYS A 416 -2.78 8.57 12.26
N VAL A 417 -2.21 8.53 11.05
CA VAL A 417 -2.54 7.51 10.03
C VAL A 417 -2.15 6.12 10.49
N ALA A 418 -1.01 5.96 11.18
CA ALA A 418 -0.60 4.66 11.76
C ALA A 418 -1.65 4.11 12.73
N PHE A 419 -2.12 4.92 13.68
CA PHE A 419 -3.20 4.51 14.59
C PHE A 419 -4.52 4.28 13.84
N GLY A 420 -4.81 5.09 12.80
CA GLY A 420 -5.92 4.88 11.88
C GLY A 420 -5.86 3.52 11.19
N THR A 421 -4.65 3.08 10.82
CA THR A 421 -4.41 1.75 10.24
C THR A 421 -4.74 0.63 11.23
N LEU A 422 -4.29 0.72 12.48
CA LEU A 422 -4.64 -0.24 13.51
C LEU A 422 -6.16 -0.31 13.71
N THR A 423 -6.82 0.86 13.73
CA THR A 423 -8.28 0.93 13.84
C THR A 423 -8.98 0.28 12.63
N GLN A 424 -8.48 0.51 11.40
CA GLN A 424 -9.01 -0.16 10.22
C GLN A 424 -8.84 -1.68 10.29
N LEU A 425 -7.71 -2.19 10.75
CA LEU A 425 -7.47 -3.63 10.90
C LEU A 425 -8.43 -4.26 11.91
N VAL A 426 -8.75 -3.55 12.99
CA VAL A 426 -9.77 -3.96 13.96
C VAL A 426 -11.17 -3.97 13.31
N LEU A 427 -11.53 -2.96 12.51
CA LEU A 427 -12.79 -2.93 11.75
C LEU A 427 -12.90 -4.10 10.77
N GLU A 428 -11.79 -4.46 10.10
CA GLU A 428 -11.72 -5.60 9.18
C GLU A 428 -11.77 -6.95 9.91
N ASN A 429 -11.65 -6.96 11.24
CA ASN A 429 -11.50 -8.17 12.06
C ASN A 429 -10.45 -9.11 11.47
N VAL A 430 -9.25 -8.56 11.21
CA VAL A 430 -8.12 -9.35 10.71
C VAL A 430 -7.69 -10.43 11.71
N PRO A 431 -6.99 -11.49 11.29
CA PRO A 431 -6.39 -12.45 12.22
C PRO A 431 -5.52 -11.75 13.27
N LEU A 432 -5.53 -12.28 14.50
CA LEU A 432 -4.82 -11.66 15.61
C LEU A 432 -3.31 -11.55 15.35
N ASP A 433 -2.71 -12.56 14.73
CA ASP A 433 -1.32 -12.58 14.35
C ASP A 433 -0.96 -11.45 13.34
N GLU A 434 -1.85 -11.15 12.37
CA GLU A 434 -1.65 -10.00 11.47
C GLU A 434 -1.69 -8.68 12.24
N LEU A 435 -2.60 -8.50 13.18
CA LEU A 435 -2.72 -7.28 13.99
C LEU A 435 -1.52 -7.12 14.94
N GLU A 436 -1.12 -8.20 15.61
CA GLU A 436 0.02 -8.25 16.52
C GLU A 436 1.31 -7.84 15.81
N ASP A 437 1.62 -8.45 14.67
CA ASP A 437 2.82 -8.13 13.88
C ASP A 437 2.90 -6.63 13.56
N ILE A 438 1.78 -5.99 13.25
CA ILE A 438 1.74 -4.56 12.93
C ILE A 438 1.89 -3.69 14.19
N ILE A 439 1.24 -4.05 15.30
CA ILE A 439 1.37 -3.31 16.58
C ILE A 439 2.83 -3.35 17.05
N LEU A 440 3.44 -4.53 17.10
CA LEU A 440 4.83 -4.69 17.53
C LEU A 440 5.79 -3.91 16.64
N TRP A 441 5.61 -3.97 15.32
CA TRP A 441 6.41 -3.17 14.40
C TRP A 441 6.23 -1.65 14.64
N CYS A 442 5.01 -1.19 14.88
CA CYS A 442 4.76 0.22 15.21
C CYS A 442 5.50 0.65 16.48
N ILE A 443 5.48 -0.19 17.52
CA ILE A 443 6.21 0.04 18.77
C ILE A 443 7.73 0.14 18.50
N GLU A 444 8.30 -0.82 17.77
CA GLU A 444 9.74 -0.85 17.44
C GLU A 444 10.20 0.39 16.67
N VAL A 445 9.43 0.87 15.71
CA VAL A 445 9.78 2.08 14.96
C VAL A 445 9.43 3.36 15.70
N GLY A 446 8.60 3.31 16.75
CA GLY A 446 8.19 4.45 17.58
C GLY A 446 6.97 5.20 17.01
N LEU A 447 6.05 4.49 16.38
CA LEU A 447 4.74 5.00 15.98
C LEU A 447 3.71 4.77 17.10
N PRO A 448 2.74 5.67 17.29
CA PRO A 448 1.75 5.54 18.35
C PRO A 448 0.81 4.35 18.10
N VAL A 449 0.60 3.54 19.14
CA VAL A 449 -0.32 2.41 19.14
C VAL A 449 -1.49 2.60 20.10
N THR A 450 -1.47 3.70 20.89
CA THR A 450 -2.50 4.04 21.89
C THR A 450 -3.02 5.46 21.72
N LEU A 451 -4.22 5.71 22.24
CA LEU A 451 -4.78 7.07 22.35
C LEU A 451 -3.93 7.97 23.23
N ALA A 452 -3.28 7.43 24.26
CA ALA A 452 -2.40 8.19 25.13
C ALA A 452 -1.18 8.75 24.37
N GLU A 453 -0.55 7.93 23.51
CA GLU A 453 0.57 8.35 22.67
C GLU A 453 0.17 9.38 21.60
N LEU A 454 -1.09 9.35 21.13
CA LEU A 454 -1.65 10.39 20.27
C LEU A 454 -1.96 11.71 21.00
N GLY A 455 -1.84 11.76 22.34
CA GLY A 455 -2.27 12.87 23.18
C GLY A 455 -3.75 12.81 23.57
N ALA A 456 -4.49 11.85 23.08
CA ALA A 456 -5.93 11.68 23.29
C ALA A 456 -6.30 10.76 24.48
N GLY A 457 -5.35 10.46 25.39
CA GLY A 457 -5.56 9.55 26.52
C GLY A 457 -6.64 9.98 27.52
N ASN A 458 -6.97 11.27 27.57
CA ASN A 458 -7.95 11.84 28.49
C ASN A 458 -9.23 12.34 27.80
N VAL A 459 -9.40 12.08 26.49
CA VAL A 459 -10.60 12.50 25.77
C VAL A 459 -11.83 11.68 26.22
N THR A 460 -12.99 12.30 26.16
CA THR A 460 -14.25 11.65 26.56
C THR A 460 -14.77 10.73 25.44
N ASP A 461 -15.66 9.82 25.78
CA ASP A 461 -16.35 8.97 24.79
C ASP A 461 -17.16 9.82 23.79
N ASP A 462 -17.71 10.97 24.20
CA ASP A 462 -18.41 11.90 23.31
C ASP A 462 -17.45 12.52 22.27
N GLN A 463 -16.24 12.90 22.67
CA GLN A 463 -15.20 13.40 21.74
C GLN A 463 -14.75 12.31 20.77
N LEU A 464 -14.54 11.06 21.23
CA LEU A 464 -14.21 9.94 20.35
C LEU A 464 -15.37 9.61 19.40
N MET A 465 -16.62 9.76 19.86
CA MET A 465 -17.79 9.60 18.97
C MET A 465 -17.81 10.69 17.89
N GLU A 466 -17.35 11.91 18.18
CA GLU A 466 -17.24 12.98 17.18
C GLU A 466 -16.14 12.67 16.15
N VAL A 467 -14.99 12.13 16.60
CA VAL A 467 -13.97 11.58 15.71
C VAL A 467 -14.58 10.53 14.76
N ALA A 468 -15.34 9.59 15.30
CA ALA A 468 -15.98 8.54 14.53
C ALA A 468 -16.99 9.06 13.50
N LYS A 469 -17.80 10.06 13.88
CA LYS A 469 -18.74 10.72 12.96
C LYS A 469 -18.04 11.46 11.83
N THR A 470 -16.96 12.19 12.16
CA THR A 470 -16.15 12.92 11.17
C THR A 470 -15.50 11.95 10.18
N ALA A 471 -14.95 10.83 10.67
CA ALA A 471 -14.40 9.77 9.82
C ALA A 471 -15.46 9.15 8.88
N CYS A 472 -16.72 9.10 9.29
CA CYS A 472 -17.86 8.59 8.50
C CYS A 472 -18.50 9.65 7.59
N ALA A 473 -17.90 10.83 7.40
CA ALA A 473 -18.46 11.85 6.50
C ALA A 473 -18.61 11.33 5.07
N GLU A 474 -19.70 11.70 4.38
CA GLU A 474 -19.99 11.24 3.01
C GLU A 474 -18.88 11.60 2.01
N THR A 475 -18.11 12.64 2.29
CA THR A 475 -17.00 13.13 1.45
C THR A 475 -15.68 12.42 1.72
N ASP A 476 -15.60 11.58 2.76
CA ASP A 476 -14.39 10.89 3.17
C ASP A 476 -14.31 9.46 2.60
N THR A 477 -13.17 8.82 2.79
CA THR A 477 -12.83 7.55 2.13
C THR A 477 -13.30 6.30 2.88
N LEU A 478 -13.85 6.43 4.08
CA LEU A 478 -14.27 5.29 4.91
C LEU A 478 -15.32 4.39 4.22
N HIS A 479 -16.20 4.96 3.37
CA HIS A 479 -17.18 4.20 2.59
C HIS A 479 -16.56 3.35 1.47
N ASN A 480 -15.24 3.46 1.24
CA ASN A 480 -14.48 2.55 0.38
C ASN A 480 -14.21 1.19 1.03
N MET A 481 -14.50 1.03 2.33
CA MET A 481 -14.41 -0.27 3.00
C MET A 481 -15.32 -1.32 2.34
N PRO A 482 -14.95 -2.61 2.32
CA PRO A 482 -15.73 -3.65 1.64
C PRO A 482 -16.98 -4.14 2.42
N PHE A 483 -17.36 -3.44 3.46
CA PHE A 483 -18.54 -3.67 4.32
C PHE A 483 -19.09 -2.33 4.82
N GLU A 484 -20.29 -2.34 5.38
CA GLU A 484 -20.92 -1.15 5.95
C GLU A 484 -20.20 -0.75 7.25
N VAL A 485 -19.87 0.54 7.38
CA VAL A 485 -19.22 1.14 8.55
C VAL A 485 -20.10 2.26 9.08
N THR A 486 -20.29 2.29 10.40
CA THR A 486 -21.07 3.33 11.09
C THR A 486 -20.22 4.03 12.16
N PRO A 487 -20.58 5.24 12.62
CA PRO A 487 -19.86 5.90 13.71
C PRO A 487 -19.71 5.02 14.95
N GLU A 488 -20.71 4.22 15.29
CA GLU A 488 -20.65 3.33 16.45
C GLU A 488 -19.61 2.21 16.26
N THR A 489 -19.50 1.66 15.04
CA THR A 489 -18.48 0.63 14.76
C THR A 489 -17.07 1.22 14.73
N VAL A 490 -16.90 2.43 14.21
CA VAL A 490 -15.61 3.15 14.24
C VAL A 490 -15.20 3.48 15.67
N PHE A 491 -16.13 4.02 16.47
CA PHE A 491 -15.88 4.30 17.89
C PHE A 491 -15.45 3.04 18.65
N ALA A 492 -16.15 1.93 18.45
CA ALA A 492 -15.79 0.65 19.07
C ALA A 492 -14.41 0.16 18.63
N ALA A 493 -14.08 0.32 17.35
CA ALA A 493 -12.78 -0.07 16.80
C ALA A 493 -11.63 0.81 17.33
N ILE A 494 -11.82 2.13 17.46
CA ILE A 494 -10.85 3.03 18.08
C ILE A 494 -10.53 2.57 19.52
N LYS A 495 -11.57 2.30 20.32
CA LYS A 495 -11.37 1.83 21.70
C LYS A 495 -10.72 0.46 21.79
N ALA A 496 -11.02 -0.43 20.84
CA ALA A 496 -10.39 -1.75 20.79
C ALA A 496 -8.93 -1.66 20.33
N ALA A 497 -8.61 -0.84 19.31
CA ALA A 497 -7.24 -0.60 18.87
C ALA A 497 -6.37 -0.05 20.00
N ASP A 498 -6.88 0.94 20.77
CA ASP A 498 -6.22 1.46 21.95
C ASP A 498 -5.99 0.37 23.04
N ALA A 499 -6.96 -0.51 23.24
CA ALA A 499 -6.84 -1.61 24.20
C ALA A 499 -5.80 -2.64 23.76
N TYR A 500 -5.74 -2.98 22.46
CA TYR A 500 -4.67 -3.83 21.90
C TYR A 500 -3.30 -3.17 22.04
N GLY A 501 -3.17 -1.88 21.69
CA GLY A 501 -1.92 -1.16 21.84
C GLY A 501 -1.41 -1.19 23.28
N ARG A 502 -2.26 -0.93 24.27
CA ARG A 502 -1.88 -1.03 25.70
C ARG A 502 -1.47 -2.43 26.09
N TYR A 503 -2.17 -3.46 25.65
CA TYR A 503 -1.85 -4.84 25.97
C TYR A 503 -0.42 -5.21 25.54
N TYR A 504 -0.02 -4.85 24.32
CA TYR A 504 1.32 -5.17 23.82
C TYR A 504 2.42 -4.24 24.37
N LEU A 505 2.11 -3.00 24.77
CA LEU A 505 3.05 -2.13 25.47
C LEU A 505 3.37 -2.66 26.86
N ASP A 506 2.36 -3.17 27.61
CA ASP A 506 2.54 -3.71 28.96
C ASP A 506 3.32 -5.03 28.95
N GLU A 507 3.37 -5.78 27.85
CA GLU A 507 4.15 -7.00 27.71
C GLU A 507 5.64 -6.74 27.43
N GLU A 508 6.01 -5.54 26.95
CA GLU A 508 7.40 -5.15 26.69
C GLU A 508 8.10 -4.49 27.90
N GLU A 509 7.37 -4.03 28.93
CA GLU A 509 7.92 -3.54 30.20
C GLU A 509 8.27 -4.70 31.17
#